data_1162c74699e3332ff8c9920a742154ca
#
_entry.id   1162c74699e3332ff8c9920a742154ca
#
_cell.length_a   1.000
_cell.length_b   1.000
_cell.length_c   1.000
_cell.angle_alpha   90.00
_cell.angle_beta   90.00
_cell.angle_gamma   90.00
#
_symmetry.space_group_name_H-M   'P 1'
#
loop_
_entity.id
_entity.type
_entity.pdbx_description
1 polymer ?
#
loop_
_entity_poly.entity_id
_entity_poly.type
_entity_poly.pdbx_seq_one_letter_code
_entity_poly.pdbx_strand_id
1 'polypeptide(L)'
;MLAGAIAAAACSGGEAAPSTPPSGGGRGAAAQAVPVTAAPVVQKSVPLAVQGIGTVIAASTVTVRAQVTGELTAVHFIEGDEVKEGQILVDIDKRPLEAALQQAQAALDRDIAQTVNAKSQAARYQDLLQRGIATKEQVDQIVANAAALEATVALDRATVENARVQMQYATIRAPLTGKTGLLQVHPGNLVRATDTTPIVTINKITPVYVSFSVPEAMLPDLKRYMARGKLALTALPPNDQGPPATGLINFIDNAVDPTTGQIKVKGTFPNTDRHLWPGQYVNVNVTLSTEPNAIVVPSLAVQTGQQGSYVFVVKPDQTVDLRTIIVERTSGDQSVIKTGLTPGETVVTDGQLRLNAGTRVSIKKDVPAKATS
;
A
#
# COMPACT_ATOMS: atom_id res chain seq x y z
N MET A 1 23.85 10.22 77.85
CA MET A 1 25.27 10.07 78.33
C MET A 1 26.15 10.79 77.36
N LEU A 2 26.75 11.73 77.87
CA LEU A 2 27.96 12.50 77.89
C LEU A 2 28.19 13.37 76.66
N ALA A 3 28.09 14.68 76.73
CA ALA A 3 28.80 15.67 77.53
C ALA A 3 30.21 16.03 77.00
N GLY A 4 30.35 17.29 76.74
CA GLY A 4 31.55 18.04 76.92
C GLY A 4 32.11 18.70 75.68
N ALA A 5 32.40 19.89 75.59
CA ALA A 5 32.62 21.13 76.42
C ALA A 5 33.48 22.04 75.51
N ILE A 6 33.03 23.23 75.29
CA ILE A 6 33.57 24.56 75.60
C ILE A 6 35.11 24.73 75.53
N ALA A 7 35.53 25.70 74.70
CA ALA A 7 36.57 26.68 75.11
C ALA A 7 36.52 27.92 74.19
N ALA A 8 36.25 29.04 74.80
CA ALA A 8 36.41 30.40 74.34
C ALA A 8 37.84 30.89 74.57
N ALA A 9 38.34 31.74 73.74
CA ALA A 9 39.39 32.69 74.07
C ALA A 9 39.35 33.91 73.17
N ALA A 10 39.39 34.98 73.78
CA ALA A 10 39.16 36.38 73.58
C ALA A 10 40.38 37.16 73.06
N CYS A 11 40.02 38.34 72.49
CA CYS A 11 40.69 39.63 72.53
C CYS A 11 42.05 39.87 71.85
N SER A 12 42.04 40.78 70.90
CA SER A 12 42.49 42.21 71.07
C SER A 12 42.56 42.87 69.73
N GLY A 13 42.02 43.99 69.43
CA GLY A 13 42.25 45.35 69.74
C GLY A 13 43.27 45.93 68.74
N GLY A 14 42.84 46.79 67.81
CA GLY A 14 43.70 47.54 66.89
C GLY A 14 42.94 48.55 66.10
N GLU A 15 42.92 49.74 66.53
CA GLU A 15 42.44 51.01 66.01
C GLU A 15 43.25 51.43 64.79
N ALA A 16 42.63 51.83 63.69
CA ALA A 16 43.28 52.69 62.70
C ALA A 16 42.31 53.33 61.70
N ALA A 17 42.46 54.52 61.53
CA ALA A 17 42.02 55.68 60.79
C ALA A 17 41.39 55.50 59.40
N PRO A 18 40.61 56.49 58.91
CA PRO A 18 39.79 56.46 57.70
C PRO A 18 40.62 56.78 56.46
N SER A 19 40.48 55.97 55.41
CA SER A 19 40.96 56.29 54.05
C SER A 19 39.80 56.50 53.10
N THR A 20 39.79 57.65 52.50
CA THR A 20 38.92 58.14 51.43
C THR A 20 38.73 57.17 50.25
N PRO A 21 37.53 57.09 49.66
CA PRO A 21 37.35 56.29 48.49
C PRO A 21 37.84 57.00 47.19
N PRO A 22 38.56 56.33 46.32
CA PRO A 22 38.79 56.84 44.93
C PRO A 22 37.52 56.74 44.08
N SER A 23 37.13 57.88 43.63
CA SER A 23 36.15 58.03 42.52
C SER A 23 36.72 57.34 41.27
N GLY A 24 36.27 56.13 41.02
CA GLY A 24 36.59 55.35 39.81
C GLY A 24 35.40 55.30 38.88
N GLY A 25 35.56 55.92 37.73
CA GLY A 25 34.57 56.08 36.69
C GLY A 25 33.88 54.79 36.30
N GLY A 26 32.55 54.85 36.18
CA GLY A 26 31.74 53.82 35.59
C GLY A 26 32.13 53.54 34.13
N ARG A 27 32.96 52.51 33.93
CA ARG A 27 33.00 51.82 32.64
C ARG A 27 31.70 51.01 32.53
N GLY A 28 30.77 51.51 31.71
CA GLY A 28 29.62 50.74 31.29
C GLY A 28 30.09 49.35 30.86
N ALA A 29 29.67 48.32 31.61
CA ALA A 29 29.87 46.94 31.21
C ALA A 29 29.20 46.81 29.82
N ALA A 30 30.02 46.78 28.78
CA ALA A 30 29.53 46.42 27.46
C ALA A 30 28.86 45.07 27.60
N ALA A 31 27.54 45.04 27.50
CA ALA A 31 26.74 43.81 27.59
C ALA A 31 27.37 42.78 26.67
N GLN A 32 27.94 41.73 27.26
CA GLN A 32 28.68 40.70 26.55
C GLN A 32 27.68 40.01 25.63
N ALA A 33 27.89 40.10 24.27
CA ALA A 33 27.01 39.52 23.30
C ALA A 33 26.90 37.99 23.50
N VAL A 34 25.69 37.50 23.67
CA VAL A 34 25.44 36.06 23.84
C VAL A 34 25.69 35.33 22.52
N PRO A 35 26.58 34.31 22.47
CA PRO A 35 26.81 33.55 21.26
C PRO A 35 25.59 32.67 20.96
N VAL A 36 25.03 32.80 19.74
CA VAL A 36 23.85 32.07 19.27
C VAL A 36 24.10 31.49 17.90
N THR A 37 23.42 30.38 17.57
CA THR A 37 23.27 29.92 16.22
C THR A 37 21.97 30.48 15.65
N ALA A 38 21.98 30.89 14.40
CA ALA A 38 20.80 31.49 13.74
C ALA A 38 20.63 30.97 12.32
N ALA A 39 19.38 30.86 11.88
CA ALA A 39 19.00 30.45 10.54
C ALA A 39 18.06 31.47 9.89
N PRO A 40 18.11 31.63 8.56
CA PRO A 40 17.19 32.50 7.85
C PRO A 40 15.78 31.92 7.80
N VAL A 41 14.79 32.79 7.84
CA VAL A 41 13.40 32.50 7.51
C VAL A 41 13.28 32.40 6.00
N VAL A 42 12.92 31.22 5.49
CA VAL A 42 12.86 30.96 4.05
C VAL A 42 11.43 30.78 3.60
N GLN A 43 11.12 31.33 2.45
CA GLN A 43 9.88 31.02 1.74
C GLN A 43 10.14 29.89 0.74
N LYS A 44 9.45 28.78 0.90
CA LYS A 44 9.61 27.64 -0.03
C LYS A 44 8.32 26.86 -0.20
N SER A 45 8.32 26.01 -1.22
CA SER A 45 7.24 25.07 -1.47
C SER A 45 7.31 23.92 -0.44
N VAL A 46 6.23 23.76 0.35
CA VAL A 46 6.13 22.68 1.36
C VAL A 46 4.91 21.82 1.07
N PRO A 47 5.09 20.50 0.89
CA PRO A 47 3.95 19.61 0.74
C PRO A 47 3.18 19.47 2.07
N LEU A 48 1.86 19.51 1.98
CA LEU A 48 0.98 19.03 3.03
C LEU A 48 0.84 17.52 2.84
N ALA A 49 1.53 16.74 3.65
CA ALA A 49 1.56 15.30 3.50
C ALA A 49 1.03 14.59 4.75
N VAL A 50 0.37 13.47 4.52
CA VAL A 50 -0.07 12.52 5.54
C VAL A 50 0.82 11.30 5.46
N GLN A 51 1.42 10.93 6.58
CA GLN A 51 2.25 9.75 6.70
C GLN A 51 1.45 8.60 7.32
N GLY A 52 1.74 7.39 6.88
CA GLY A 52 1.15 6.18 7.41
C GLY A 52 1.99 4.94 7.06
N ILE A 53 1.62 3.83 7.64
CA ILE A 53 2.19 2.53 7.30
C ILE A 53 1.17 1.79 6.44
N GLY A 54 1.62 1.26 5.32
CA GLY A 54 0.81 0.48 4.41
C GLY A 54 1.35 -0.93 4.20
N THR A 55 0.54 -1.78 3.62
CA THR A 55 0.92 -3.12 3.17
C THR A 55 0.74 -3.19 1.67
N VAL A 56 1.75 -3.71 0.99
CA VAL A 56 1.69 -3.98 -0.44
C VAL A 56 0.81 -5.20 -0.69
N ILE A 57 -0.14 -5.08 -1.60
CA ILE A 57 -1.02 -6.18 -2.03
C ILE A 57 -0.92 -6.36 -3.54
N ALA A 58 -0.97 -7.61 -3.99
CA ALA A 58 -1.03 -7.91 -5.42
C ALA A 58 -2.29 -7.31 -6.04
N ALA A 59 -2.21 -6.86 -7.30
CA ALA A 59 -3.38 -6.37 -8.02
C ALA A 59 -4.45 -7.46 -8.19
N SER A 60 -4.01 -8.70 -8.36
CA SER A 60 -4.87 -9.90 -8.38
C SER A 60 -4.07 -11.09 -7.88
N THR A 61 -4.71 -11.94 -7.10
CA THR A 61 -4.16 -13.22 -6.63
C THR A 61 -5.11 -14.32 -7.06
N VAL A 62 -4.62 -15.30 -7.77
CA VAL A 62 -5.39 -16.47 -8.17
C VAL A 62 -4.73 -17.73 -7.65
N THR A 63 -5.52 -18.52 -6.97
CA THR A 63 -5.13 -19.83 -6.46
C THR A 63 -5.55 -20.90 -7.45
N VAL A 64 -4.58 -21.51 -8.12
CA VAL A 64 -4.81 -22.54 -9.15
C VAL A 64 -4.99 -23.89 -8.47
N ARG A 65 -6.11 -24.58 -8.79
CA ARG A 65 -6.47 -25.89 -8.23
C ARG A 65 -6.84 -26.86 -9.35
N ALA A 66 -6.75 -28.16 -9.07
CA ALA A 66 -7.28 -29.18 -9.97
C ALA A 66 -8.81 -29.09 -10.03
N GLN A 67 -9.37 -29.22 -11.24
CA GLN A 67 -10.81 -29.31 -11.48
C GLN A 67 -11.25 -30.74 -11.80
N VAL A 68 -10.31 -31.63 -12.08
CA VAL A 68 -10.52 -33.06 -12.31
C VAL A 68 -9.59 -33.87 -11.43
N THR A 69 -9.97 -35.12 -11.17
CA THR A 69 -9.15 -36.04 -10.40
C THR A 69 -8.22 -36.79 -11.33
N GLY A 70 -6.93 -36.86 -10.98
CA GLY A 70 -5.93 -37.59 -11.73
C GLY A 70 -4.52 -37.40 -11.18
N GLU A 71 -3.58 -38.13 -11.70
CA GLU A 71 -2.15 -37.99 -11.37
C GLU A 71 -1.58 -36.77 -12.11
N LEU A 72 -0.82 -35.95 -11.41
CA LEU A 72 -0.10 -34.82 -12.01
C LEU A 72 1.12 -35.37 -12.76
N THR A 73 1.12 -35.27 -14.10
CA THR A 73 2.14 -35.89 -14.96
C THR A 73 3.30 -34.96 -15.27
N ALA A 74 3.04 -33.66 -15.45
CA ALA A 74 4.07 -32.69 -15.81
C ALA A 74 3.78 -31.31 -15.26
N VAL A 75 4.86 -30.56 -14.96
CA VAL A 75 4.85 -29.14 -14.58
C VAL A 75 5.69 -28.38 -15.61
N HIS A 76 5.13 -27.31 -16.19
CA HIS A 76 5.72 -26.56 -17.30
C HIS A 76 6.18 -25.14 -16.91
N PHE A 77 6.41 -24.89 -15.63
CA PHE A 77 6.95 -23.63 -15.12
C PHE A 77 7.96 -23.92 -14.00
N ILE A 78 8.79 -22.94 -13.70
CA ILE A 78 9.68 -22.96 -12.52
C ILE A 78 9.04 -22.07 -11.45
N GLU A 79 9.18 -22.45 -10.19
CA GLU A 79 8.70 -21.66 -9.06
C GLU A 79 9.33 -20.24 -9.06
N GLY A 80 8.50 -19.24 -8.88
CA GLY A 80 8.94 -17.85 -8.92
C GLY A 80 9.06 -17.25 -10.33
N ASP A 81 8.80 -18.01 -11.41
CA ASP A 81 8.78 -17.49 -12.77
C ASP A 81 7.52 -16.65 -13.05
N GLU A 82 7.62 -15.81 -14.06
CA GLU A 82 6.50 -15.08 -14.59
C GLU A 82 5.81 -15.88 -15.69
N VAL A 83 4.53 -16.13 -15.53
CA VAL A 83 3.70 -16.85 -16.50
C VAL A 83 2.73 -15.90 -17.18
N LYS A 84 2.40 -16.18 -18.45
CA LYS A 84 1.42 -15.42 -19.21
C LYS A 84 0.05 -16.09 -19.11
N GLU A 85 -1.01 -15.28 -19.19
CA GLU A 85 -2.38 -15.78 -19.28
C GLU A 85 -2.51 -16.79 -20.45
N GLY A 86 -3.16 -17.93 -20.17
CA GLY A 86 -3.31 -19.05 -21.11
C GLY A 86 -2.11 -20.00 -21.20
N GLN A 87 -0.94 -19.66 -20.63
CA GLN A 87 0.22 -20.56 -20.60
C GLN A 87 -0.11 -21.84 -19.83
N ILE A 88 0.31 -22.98 -20.37
CA ILE A 88 0.15 -24.28 -19.71
C ILE A 88 1.04 -24.28 -18.45
N LEU A 89 0.44 -24.62 -17.32
CA LEU A 89 1.14 -24.74 -16.03
C LEU A 89 1.43 -26.20 -15.69
N VAL A 90 0.40 -27.04 -15.75
CA VAL A 90 0.51 -28.45 -15.39
C VAL A 90 -0.41 -29.31 -16.27
N ASP A 91 0.00 -30.56 -16.45
CA ASP A 91 -0.82 -31.59 -17.07
C ASP A 91 -1.17 -32.66 -16.05
N ILE A 92 -2.44 -33.05 -16.04
CA ILE A 92 -2.98 -34.21 -15.30
C ILE A 92 -3.13 -35.35 -16.30
N ASP A 93 -3.03 -36.59 -15.84
CA ASP A 93 -3.17 -37.78 -16.70
C ASP A 93 -4.51 -37.74 -17.46
N LYS A 94 -4.40 -37.63 -18.77
CA LYS A 94 -5.55 -37.49 -19.71
C LYS A 94 -6.13 -38.83 -20.11
N ARG A 95 -5.38 -39.93 -19.99
CA ARG A 95 -5.77 -41.26 -20.52
C ARG A 95 -7.16 -41.72 -20.08
N PRO A 96 -7.54 -41.62 -18.78
CA PRO A 96 -8.89 -41.99 -18.36
C PRO A 96 -9.99 -41.09 -18.97
N LEU A 97 -9.70 -39.79 -19.12
CA LEU A 97 -10.63 -38.81 -19.64
C LEU A 97 -10.79 -38.95 -21.17
N GLU A 98 -9.70 -39.26 -21.87
CA GLU A 98 -9.72 -39.59 -23.31
C GLU A 98 -10.53 -40.84 -23.58
N ALA A 99 -10.37 -41.89 -22.78
CA ALA A 99 -11.14 -43.12 -22.89
C ALA A 99 -12.64 -42.86 -22.63
N ALA A 100 -12.98 -42.05 -21.64
CA ALA A 100 -14.36 -41.63 -21.35
C ALA A 100 -14.97 -40.82 -22.54
N LEU A 101 -14.20 -39.91 -23.12
CA LEU A 101 -14.62 -39.14 -24.29
C LEU A 101 -14.88 -40.06 -25.52
N GLN A 102 -13.96 -41.00 -25.76
CA GLN A 102 -14.12 -41.98 -26.87
C GLN A 102 -15.34 -42.87 -26.65
N GLN A 103 -15.61 -43.30 -25.43
CA GLN A 103 -16.80 -44.07 -25.09
C GLN A 103 -18.08 -43.27 -25.34
N ALA A 104 -18.14 -42.03 -24.92
CA ALA A 104 -19.30 -41.15 -25.17
C ALA A 104 -19.50 -40.89 -26.67
N GLN A 105 -18.41 -40.69 -27.41
CA GLN A 105 -18.46 -40.49 -28.86
C GLN A 105 -19.00 -41.73 -29.58
N ALA A 106 -18.54 -42.93 -29.21
CA ALA A 106 -19.02 -44.19 -29.81
C ALA A 106 -20.51 -44.45 -29.51
N ALA A 107 -20.99 -44.04 -28.31
CA ALA A 107 -22.42 -44.12 -27.99
C ALA A 107 -23.24 -43.17 -28.89
N LEU A 108 -22.80 -41.94 -29.05
CA LEU A 108 -23.41 -40.93 -29.91
C LEU A 108 -23.48 -41.42 -31.36
N ASP A 109 -22.39 -41.98 -31.89
CA ASP A 109 -22.32 -42.47 -33.28
C ASP A 109 -23.29 -43.63 -33.50
N ARG A 110 -23.42 -44.57 -32.54
CA ARG A 110 -24.40 -45.64 -32.55
C ARG A 110 -25.83 -45.10 -32.64
N ASP A 111 -26.17 -44.14 -31.77
CA ASP A 111 -27.55 -43.64 -31.63
C ASP A 111 -27.90 -42.67 -32.76
N ILE A 112 -26.95 -42.02 -33.38
CA ILE A 112 -27.12 -41.33 -34.66
C ILE A 112 -27.54 -42.31 -35.76
N ALA A 113 -26.81 -43.48 -35.86
CA ALA A 113 -27.13 -44.48 -36.87
C ALA A 113 -28.56 -45.05 -36.70
N GLN A 114 -28.97 -45.32 -35.44
CA GLN A 114 -30.32 -45.75 -35.10
C GLN A 114 -31.37 -44.71 -35.46
N THR A 115 -31.11 -43.45 -35.15
CA THR A 115 -32.00 -42.32 -35.45
C THR A 115 -32.16 -42.12 -36.93
N VAL A 116 -31.08 -42.22 -37.71
CA VAL A 116 -31.15 -42.14 -39.18
C VAL A 116 -32.06 -43.24 -39.76
N ASN A 117 -31.91 -44.49 -39.28
CA ASN A 117 -32.78 -45.60 -39.68
C ASN A 117 -34.25 -45.36 -39.31
N ALA A 118 -34.53 -44.92 -38.06
CA ALA A 118 -35.89 -44.63 -37.59
C ALA A 118 -36.55 -43.49 -38.38
N LYS A 119 -35.80 -42.41 -38.68
CA LYS A 119 -36.29 -41.31 -39.54
C LYS A 119 -36.61 -41.76 -40.94
N SER A 120 -35.74 -42.59 -41.55
CA SER A 120 -35.99 -43.18 -42.86
C SER A 120 -37.25 -44.07 -42.89
N GLN A 121 -37.46 -44.84 -41.80
CA GLN A 121 -38.64 -45.63 -41.59
C GLN A 121 -39.93 -44.78 -41.46
N ALA A 122 -39.85 -43.71 -40.64
CA ALA A 122 -40.93 -42.75 -40.43
C ALA A 122 -41.35 -42.08 -41.74
N ALA A 123 -40.37 -41.64 -42.52
CA ALA A 123 -40.62 -41.04 -43.82
C ALA A 123 -41.35 -42.03 -44.84
N ARG A 124 -40.87 -43.28 -44.84
CA ARG A 124 -41.55 -44.33 -45.72
C ARG A 124 -43.00 -44.59 -45.28
N TYR A 125 -43.26 -44.69 -43.97
CA TYR A 125 -44.60 -44.93 -43.45
C TYR A 125 -45.53 -43.72 -43.64
N GLN A 126 -45.03 -42.51 -43.63
CA GLN A 126 -45.79 -41.31 -44.00
C GLN A 126 -46.25 -41.33 -45.46
N ASP A 127 -45.37 -41.75 -46.38
CA ASP A 127 -45.73 -41.94 -47.77
C ASP A 127 -46.79 -43.04 -47.97
N LEU A 128 -46.66 -44.17 -47.22
CA LEU A 128 -47.65 -45.25 -47.24
C LEU A 128 -49.01 -44.78 -46.68
N LEU A 129 -49.06 -43.93 -45.69
CA LEU A 129 -50.30 -43.34 -45.18
C LEU A 129 -50.99 -42.48 -46.27
N GLN A 130 -50.22 -41.64 -46.95
CA GLN A 130 -50.72 -40.81 -48.05
C GLN A 130 -51.35 -41.65 -49.18
N ARG A 131 -50.81 -42.86 -49.38
CA ARG A 131 -51.36 -43.84 -50.36
C ARG A 131 -52.48 -44.70 -49.78
N GLY A 132 -52.91 -44.52 -48.57
CA GLY A 132 -53.98 -45.30 -47.90
C GLY A 132 -53.57 -46.72 -47.50
N ILE A 133 -52.29 -47.10 -47.51
CA ILE A 133 -51.78 -48.46 -47.26
C ILE A 133 -51.47 -48.67 -45.77
N ALA A 134 -51.01 -47.61 -45.00
CA ALA A 134 -50.74 -47.64 -43.56
C ALA A 134 -51.85 -46.97 -42.77
N THR A 135 -52.01 -47.37 -41.47
CA THR A 135 -52.94 -46.72 -40.54
C THR A 135 -52.27 -45.51 -39.88
N LYS A 136 -53.08 -44.55 -39.51
CA LYS A 136 -52.54 -43.35 -38.77
C LYS A 136 -51.85 -43.75 -37.49
N GLU A 137 -52.41 -44.70 -36.74
CA GLU A 137 -51.83 -45.21 -35.49
C GLU A 137 -50.41 -45.76 -35.67
N GLN A 138 -50.21 -46.56 -36.75
CA GLN A 138 -48.89 -47.10 -37.11
C GLN A 138 -47.88 -45.99 -37.42
N VAL A 139 -48.28 -44.94 -38.13
CA VAL A 139 -47.41 -43.81 -38.44
C VAL A 139 -47.10 -43.01 -37.20
N ASP A 140 -48.10 -42.69 -36.33
CA ASP A 140 -47.94 -41.95 -35.13
C ASP A 140 -46.92 -42.66 -34.20
N GLN A 141 -46.99 -44.00 -34.05
CA GLN A 141 -46.07 -44.81 -33.26
C GLN A 141 -44.63 -44.75 -33.80
N ILE A 142 -44.43 -44.83 -35.11
CA ILE A 142 -43.11 -44.81 -35.73
C ILE A 142 -42.49 -43.42 -35.67
N VAL A 143 -43.30 -42.38 -35.86
CA VAL A 143 -42.84 -40.97 -35.72
C VAL A 143 -42.47 -40.69 -34.29
N ALA A 144 -43.27 -41.12 -33.32
CA ALA A 144 -42.96 -40.97 -31.90
C ALA A 144 -41.65 -41.68 -31.50
N ASN A 145 -41.42 -42.90 -32.05
CA ASN A 145 -40.15 -43.61 -31.83
C ASN A 145 -38.95 -42.88 -32.47
N ALA A 146 -39.10 -42.34 -33.68
CA ALA A 146 -38.03 -41.55 -34.28
C ALA A 146 -37.72 -40.27 -33.48
N ALA A 147 -38.76 -39.61 -32.95
CA ALA A 147 -38.59 -38.43 -32.07
C ALA A 147 -37.89 -38.79 -30.76
N ALA A 148 -38.21 -39.94 -30.14
CA ALA A 148 -37.57 -40.43 -28.95
C ALA A 148 -36.06 -40.70 -29.17
N LEU A 149 -35.71 -41.34 -30.28
CA LEU A 149 -34.30 -41.58 -30.65
C LEU A 149 -33.55 -40.27 -30.93
N GLU A 150 -34.22 -39.28 -31.51
CA GLU A 150 -33.63 -37.96 -31.74
C GLU A 150 -33.33 -37.25 -30.43
N ALA A 151 -34.21 -37.37 -29.41
CA ALA A 151 -33.97 -36.87 -28.09
C ALA A 151 -32.78 -37.58 -27.40
N THR A 152 -32.61 -38.92 -27.64
CA THR A 152 -31.44 -39.67 -27.16
C THR A 152 -30.13 -39.13 -27.77
N VAL A 153 -30.10 -38.87 -29.06
CA VAL A 153 -28.93 -38.24 -29.73
C VAL A 153 -28.59 -36.87 -29.12
N ALA A 154 -29.62 -36.09 -28.76
CA ALA A 154 -29.39 -34.80 -28.11
C ALA A 154 -28.74 -34.95 -26.71
N LEU A 155 -29.19 -35.99 -25.95
CA LEU A 155 -28.60 -36.35 -24.66
C LEU A 155 -27.12 -36.80 -24.80
N ASP A 156 -26.84 -37.65 -25.79
CA ASP A 156 -25.48 -38.16 -26.02
C ASP A 156 -24.53 -37.03 -26.46
N ARG A 157 -25.01 -36.08 -27.29
CA ARG A 157 -24.20 -34.88 -27.63
C ARG A 157 -23.81 -34.09 -26.38
N ALA A 158 -24.72 -33.90 -25.43
CA ALA A 158 -24.43 -33.24 -24.15
C ALA A 158 -23.42 -34.04 -23.34
N THR A 159 -23.52 -35.40 -23.36
CA THR A 159 -22.57 -36.28 -22.66
C THR A 159 -21.17 -36.19 -23.28
N VAL A 160 -21.04 -36.17 -24.60
CA VAL A 160 -19.75 -35.96 -25.30
C VAL A 160 -19.15 -34.61 -24.95
N GLU A 161 -19.96 -33.54 -24.92
CA GLU A 161 -19.47 -32.21 -24.59
C GLU A 161 -18.98 -32.15 -23.11
N ASN A 162 -19.71 -32.78 -22.21
CA ASN A 162 -19.27 -32.87 -20.79
C ASN A 162 -17.91 -33.60 -20.68
N ALA A 163 -17.74 -34.74 -21.34
CA ALA A 163 -16.47 -35.49 -21.36
C ALA A 163 -15.32 -34.65 -21.98
N ARG A 164 -15.63 -33.86 -23.03
CA ARG A 164 -14.66 -32.93 -23.65
C ARG A 164 -14.22 -31.84 -22.70
N VAL A 165 -15.14 -31.22 -21.96
CA VAL A 165 -14.85 -30.19 -20.98
C VAL A 165 -13.97 -30.76 -19.83
N GLN A 166 -14.28 -31.97 -19.34
CA GLN A 166 -13.46 -32.63 -18.34
C GLN A 166 -12.04 -32.91 -18.84
N MET A 167 -11.89 -33.32 -20.09
CA MET A 167 -10.58 -33.50 -20.70
C MET A 167 -9.80 -32.19 -20.81
N GLN A 168 -10.49 -31.08 -21.11
CA GLN A 168 -9.85 -29.76 -21.12
C GLN A 168 -9.31 -29.34 -19.74
N TYR A 169 -10.01 -29.68 -18.67
CA TYR A 169 -9.57 -29.40 -17.30
C TYR A 169 -8.32 -30.20 -16.88
N ALA A 170 -7.95 -31.25 -17.59
CA ALA A 170 -6.71 -31.98 -17.35
C ALA A 170 -5.45 -31.18 -17.75
N THR A 171 -5.58 -30.15 -18.59
CA THR A 171 -4.51 -29.21 -18.90
C THR A 171 -4.79 -27.89 -18.19
N ILE A 172 -4.12 -27.65 -17.10
CA ILE A 172 -4.33 -26.44 -16.29
C ILE A 172 -3.50 -25.30 -16.86
N ARG A 173 -4.16 -24.18 -17.14
CA ARG A 173 -3.54 -22.98 -17.69
C ARG A 173 -3.58 -21.83 -16.70
N ALA A 174 -2.63 -20.90 -16.85
CA ALA A 174 -2.60 -19.67 -16.08
C ALA A 174 -3.83 -18.80 -16.39
N PRO A 175 -4.65 -18.44 -15.38
CA PRO A 175 -5.83 -17.61 -15.58
C PRO A 175 -5.52 -16.13 -15.71
N LEU A 176 -4.29 -15.72 -15.40
CA LEU A 176 -3.78 -14.35 -15.52
C LEU A 176 -2.26 -14.35 -15.70
N THR A 177 -1.76 -13.24 -16.25
CA THR A 177 -0.31 -12.98 -16.29
C THR A 177 0.17 -12.53 -14.91
N GLY A 178 1.17 -13.23 -14.36
CA GLY A 178 1.71 -12.91 -13.03
C GLY A 178 2.86 -13.82 -12.62
N LYS A 179 3.34 -13.61 -11.41
CA LYS A 179 4.44 -14.38 -10.83
C LYS A 179 3.90 -15.58 -10.06
N THR A 180 4.46 -16.75 -10.33
CA THR A 180 4.11 -18.00 -9.63
C THR A 180 4.72 -18.03 -8.23
N GLY A 181 3.99 -18.61 -7.29
CA GLY A 181 4.49 -18.95 -5.95
C GLY A 181 5.10 -20.35 -5.91
N LEU A 182 5.16 -20.91 -4.70
CA LEU A 182 5.62 -22.26 -4.46
C LEU A 182 4.68 -23.31 -5.07
N LEU A 183 5.22 -24.37 -5.62
CA LEU A 183 4.51 -25.55 -6.09
C LEU A 183 4.15 -26.42 -4.88
N GLN A 184 2.86 -26.56 -4.61
CA GLN A 184 2.39 -27.33 -3.44
C GLN A 184 2.23 -28.83 -3.75
N VAL A 185 2.11 -29.20 -5.04
CA VAL A 185 1.88 -30.56 -5.50
C VAL A 185 2.86 -30.88 -6.62
N HIS A 186 3.61 -31.98 -6.47
CA HIS A 186 4.66 -32.39 -7.42
C HIS A 186 4.16 -33.45 -8.42
N PRO A 187 4.84 -33.60 -9.57
CA PRO A 187 4.59 -34.73 -10.48
C PRO A 187 4.62 -36.08 -9.78
N GLY A 188 3.72 -36.98 -10.16
CA GLY A 188 3.50 -38.26 -9.52
C GLY A 188 2.47 -38.25 -8.39
N ASN A 189 2.04 -37.07 -7.91
CA ASN A 189 1.00 -36.99 -6.88
C ASN A 189 -0.40 -37.03 -7.51
N LEU A 190 -1.30 -37.73 -6.80
CA LEU A 190 -2.72 -37.74 -7.14
C LEU A 190 -3.37 -36.43 -6.64
N VAL A 191 -4.00 -35.69 -7.53
CA VAL A 191 -4.82 -34.51 -7.23
C VAL A 191 -6.30 -34.83 -7.40
N ARG A 192 -7.14 -34.19 -6.59
CA ARG A 192 -8.61 -34.33 -6.68
C ARG A 192 -9.27 -32.97 -6.84
N ALA A 193 -10.40 -32.94 -7.53
CA ALA A 193 -11.20 -31.73 -7.68
C ALA A 193 -11.71 -31.17 -6.32
N THR A 194 -11.79 -32.03 -5.31
CA THR A 194 -12.22 -31.65 -3.94
C THR A 194 -11.11 -31.18 -3.02
N ASP A 195 -9.83 -31.25 -3.50
CA ASP A 195 -8.67 -30.88 -2.67
C ASP A 195 -8.66 -29.37 -2.39
N THR A 196 -8.46 -29.03 -1.13
CA THR A 196 -8.31 -27.61 -0.70
C THR A 196 -6.92 -27.08 -0.96
N THR A 197 -5.92 -27.96 -1.08
CA THR A 197 -4.53 -27.59 -1.35
C THR A 197 -4.41 -27.09 -2.79
N PRO A 198 -3.91 -25.88 -2.99
CA PRO A 198 -3.67 -25.37 -4.35
C PRO A 198 -2.47 -26.07 -4.99
N ILE A 199 -2.43 -26.10 -6.30
CA ILE A 199 -1.24 -26.51 -7.05
C ILE A 199 -0.20 -25.40 -7.00
N VAL A 200 -0.62 -24.17 -7.32
CA VAL A 200 0.22 -22.95 -7.27
C VAL A 200 -0.66 -21.72 -7.09
N THR A 201 -0.10 -20.69 -6.46
CA THR A 201 -0.74 -19.37 -6.40
C THR A 201 -0.02 -18.43 -7.36
N ILE A 202 -0.76 -17.66 -8.14
CA ILE A 202 -0.22 -16.68 -9.08
C ILE A 202 -0.62 -15.29 -8.61
N ASN A 203 0.38 -14.42 -8.43
CA ASN A 203 0.19 -13.03 -8.01
C ASN A 203 0.51 -12.08 -9.17
N LYS A 204 -0.42 -11.21 -9.51
CA LYS A 204 -0.16 -10.10 -10.43
C LYS A 204 0.54 -9.00 -9.65
N ILE A 205 1.86 -8.84 -9.90
CA ILE A 205 2.72 -7.90 -9.19
C ILE A 205 3.01 -6.61 -9.97
N THR A 206 2.46 -6.48 -11.16
CA THR A 206 2.57 -5.31 -12.03
C THR A 206 1.19 -5.03 -12.64
N PRO A 207 0.49 -3.96 -12.19
CA PRO A 207 0.77 -3.09 -11.05
C PRO A 207 0.57 -3.78 -9.70
N VAL A 208 0.93 -3.09 -8.60
CA VAL A 208 0.57 -3.47 -7.22
C VAL A 208 -0.30 -2.38 -6.57
N TYR A 209 -0.97 -2.75 -5.51
CA TYR A 209 -1.66 -1.82 -4.64
C TYR A 209 -0.94 -1.69 -3.30
N VAL A 210 -1.01 -0.52 -2.70
CA VAL A 210 -0.65 -0.32 -1.30
C VAL A 210 -1.91 0.06 -0.53
N SER A 211 -2.25 -0.73 0.46
CA SER A 211 -3.36 -0.49 1.37
C SER A 211 -2.81 0.09 2.68
N PHE A 212 -3.34 1.21 3.10
CA PHE A 212 -2.97 1.87 4.35
C PHE A 212 -4.20 2.48 5.01
N SER A 213 -4.10 2.80 6.29
CA SER A 213 -5.20 3.38 7.06
C SER A 213 -4.89 4.82 7.43
N VAL A 214 -5.91 5.67 7.40
CA VAL A 214 -5.87 7.07 7.84
C VAL A 214 -6.95 7.32 8.88
N PRO A 215 -6.71 8.20 9.89
CA PRO A 215 -7.73 8.60 10.85
C PRO A 215 -8.95 9.21 10.16
N GLU A 216 -10.16 8.93 10.67
CA GLU A 216 -11.41 9.47 10.11
C GLU A 216 -11.46 10.99 10.08
N ALA A 217 -10.79 11.66 11.05
CA ALA A 217 -10.69 13.12 11.10
C ALA A 217 -10.09 13.73 9.82
N MET A 218 -9.28 12.96 9.07
CA MET A 218 -8.68 13.39 7.81
C MET A 218 -9.55 13.15 6.57
N LEU A 219 -10.64 12.41 6.72
CA LEU A 219 -11.52 12.03 5.61
C LEU A 219 -12.13 13.23 4.86
N PRO A 220 -12.59 14.30 5.54
CA PRO A 220 -13.13 15.48 4.85
C PRO A 220 -12.06 16.15 3.95
N ASP A 221 -10.84 16.30 4.45
CA ASP A 221 -9.74 16.88 3.70
C ASP A 221 -9.34 15.98 2.52
N LEU A 222 -9.19 14.68 2.76
CA LEU A 222 -8.87 13.71 1.71
C LEU A 222 -9.89 13.76 0.56
N LYS A 223 -11.20 13.75 0.89
CA LYS A 223 -12.28 13.88 -0.10
C LYS A 223 -12.22 15.20 -0.85
N ARG A 224 -11.98 16.31 -0.13
CA ARG A 224 -11.88 17.65 -0.73
C ARG A 224 -10.74 17.75 -1.73
N TYR A 225 -9.57 17.20 -1.39
CA TYR A 225 -8.41 17.23 -2.29
C TYR A 225 -8.57 16.25 -3.46
N MET A 226 -9.14 15.06 -3.24
CA MET A 226 -9.43 14.12 -4.33
C MET A 226 -10.44 14.65 -5.35
N ALA A 227 -11.39 15.47 -4.91
CA ALA A 227 -12.33 16.14 -5.83
C ALA A 227 -11.65 17.11 -6.79
N ARG A 228 -10.45 17.60 -6.45
CA ARG A 228 -9.64 18.50 -7.29
C ARG A 228 -8.69 17.75 -8.24
N GLY A 229 -8.41 16.48 -7.97
CA GLY A 229 -7.53 15.66 -8.77
C GLY A 229 -7.05 14.39 -8.06
N LYS A 230 -6.27 13.58 -8.77
CA LYS A 230 -5.66 12.39 -8.19
C LYS A 230 -4.53 12.80 -7.24
N LEU A 231 -4.55 12.25 -6.03
CA LEU A 231 -3.51 12.53 -5.04
C LEU A 231 -2.29 11.65 -5.27
N ALA A 232 -1.13 12.30 -5.26
CA ALA A 232 0.16 11.61 -5.35
C ALA A 232 0.46 10.86 -4.04
N LEU A 233 1.00 9.68 -4.20
CA LEU A 233 1.34 8.75 -3.13
C LEU A 233 2.76 8.25 -3.35
N THR A 234 3.57 8.26 -2.31
CA THR A 234 4.88 7.61 -2.32
C THR A 234 4.91 6.49 -1.30
N ALA A 235 5.61 5.42 -1.64
CA ALA A 235 5.81 4.27 -0.77
C ALA A 235 7.29 3.88 -0.75
N LEU A 236 7.82 3.67 0.45
CA LEU A 236 9.21 3.26 0.65
C LEU A 236 9.24 2.13 1.68
N PRO A 237 9.83 0.97 1.35
CA PRO A 237 10.07 -0.09 2.31
C PRO A 237 10.93 0.39 3.49
N PRO A 238 10.71 -0.09 4.72
CA PRO A 238 11.58 0.23 5.85
C PRO A 238 13.03 -0.18 5.54
N ASN A 239 13.98 0.69 5.92
CA ASN A 239 15.43 0.49 5.72
C ASN A 239 15.90 0.47 4.26
N ASP A 240 15.05 0.78 3.31
CA ASP A 240 15.44 0.97 1.93
C ASP A 240 15.94 2.40 1.72
N GLN A 241 17.11 2.53 1.08
CA GLN A 241 17.74 3.82 0.74
C GLN A 241 17.51 4.20 -0.73
N GLY A 242 16.75 3.38 -1.46
CA GLY A 242 16.39 3.66 -2.84
C GLY A 242 15.39 4.81 -2.99
N PRO A 243 15.10 5.24 -4.20
CA PRO A 243 14.06 6.23 -4.45
C PRO A 243 12.70 5.65 -4.08
N PRO A 244 11.81 6.45 -3.42
CA PRO A 244 10.47 5.99 -3.09
C PRO A 244 9.68 5.69 -4.37
N ALA A 245 8.96 4.58 -4.35
CA ALA A 245 8.02 4.25 -5.41
C ALA A 245 6.90 5.29 -5.45
N THR A 246 6.46 5.67 -6.65
CA THR A 246 5.40 6.67 -6.84
C THR A 246 4.12 6.01 -7.34
N GLY A 247 3.00 6.47 -6.82
CA GLY A 247 1.68 5.98 -7.17
C GLY A 247 0.60 7.04 -7.02
N LEU A 248 -0.64 6.64 -7.22
CA LEU A 248 -1.80 7.52 -7.11
C LEU A 248 -2.87 6.85 -6.24
N ILE A 249 -3.53 7.63 -5.41
CA ILE A 249 -4.71 7.15 -4.69
C ILE A 249 -5.85 6.94 -5.69
N ASN A 250 -6.45 5.75 -5.63
CA ASN A 250 -7.57 5.39 -6.50
C ASN A 250 -8.81 4.91 -5.73
N PHE A 251 -8.68 4.64 -4.45
CA PHE A 251 -9.78 4.09 -3.66
C PHE A 251 -9.73 4.54 -2.20
N ILE A 252 -10.88 4.93 -1.67
CA ILE A 252 -11.14 5.11 -0.25
C ILE A 252 -12.28 4.16 0.11
N ASP A 253 -12.17 3.46 1.21
CA ASP A 253 -13.22 2.56 1.66
C ASP A 253 -14.53 3.33 1.95
N ASN A 254 -15.66 2.63 1.88
CA ASN A 254 -16.98 3.21 2.12
C ASN A 254 -17.37 3.22 3.60
N ALA A 255 -16.59 2.57 4.46
CA ALA A 255 -16.81 2.47 5.89
C ALA A 255 -15.56 2.79 6.69
N VAL A 256 -15.76 3.46 7.83
CA VAL A 256 -14.75 3.63 8.87
C VAL A 256 -14.80 2.41 9.79
N ASP A 257 -13.64 1.89 10.17
CA ASP A 257 -13.55 0.85 11.18
C ASP A 257 -13.89 1.43 12.55
N PRO A 258 -15.01 1.04 13.17
CA PRO A 258 -15.48 1.63 14.43
C PRO A 258 -14.58 1.28 15.63
N THR A 259 -13.74 0.26 15.51
CA THR A 259 -12.83 -0.17 16.59
C THR A 259 -11.56 0.68 16.65
N THR A 260 -11.11 1.17 15.50
CA THR A 260 -9.85 1.92 15.37
C THR A 260 -10.06 3.39 14.99
N GLY A 261 -11.26 3.80 14.56
CA GLY A 261 -11.53 5.15 14.02
C GLY A 261 -10.76 5.44 12.75
N GLN A 262 -10.40 4.41 11.98
CA GLN A 262 -9.59 4.55 10.77
C GLN A 262 -10.37 4.14 9.52
N ILE A 263 -10.02 4.76 8.39
CA ILE A 263 -10.55 4.41 7.08
C ILE A 263 -9.44 3.86 6.20
N LYS A 264 -9.72 2.79 5.47
CA LYS A 264 -8.77 2.18 4.53
C LYS A 264 -8.73 2.95 3.23
N VAL A 265 -7.50 3.15 2.76
CA VAL A 265 -7.20 3.82 1.51
C VAL A 265 -6.29 2.91 0.68
N LYS A 266 -6.48 2.88 -0.64
CA LYS A 266 -5.59 2.15 -1.56
C LYS A 266 -5.01 3.09 -2.59
N GLY A 267 -3.73 2.92 -2.85
CA GLY A 267 -3.03 3.53 -3.96
C GLY A 267 -2.53 2.50 -4.96
N THR A 268 -2.48 2.88 -6.22
CA THR A 268 -1.95 2.06 -7.31
C THR A 268 -0.54 2.49 -7.64
N PHE A 269 0.37 1.52 -7.71
CA PHE A 269 1.77 1.69 -8.10
C PHE A 269 2.05 0.87 -9.36
N PRO A 270 2.67 1.43 -10.39
CA PRO A 270 3.00 0.70 -11.62
C PRO A 270 3.91 -0.51 -11.36
N ASN A 271 4.90 -0.37 -10.45
CA ASN A 271 5.83 -1.41 -10.02
C ASN A 271 6.57 -2.10 -11.17
N THR A 272 6.98 -1.33 -12.18
CA THR A 272 7.70 -1.85 -13.35
C THR A 272 9.08 -2.37 -13.02
N ASP A 273 9.70 -1.80 -12.00
CA ASP A 273 10.98 -2.20 -11.43
C ASP A 273 10.88 -3.35 -10.43
N ARG A 274 9.65 -3.77 -10.10
CA ARG A 274 9.33 -4.85 -9.12
C ARG A 274 9.92 -4.58 -7.74
N HIS A 275 10.10 -3.33 -7.39
CA HIS A 275 10.66 -2.90 -6.11
C HIS A 275 9.71 -3.22 -4.93
N LEU A 276 8.39 -3.09 -5.14
CA LEU A 276 7.38 -3.39 -4.15
C LEU A 276 6.94 -4.86 -4.26
N TRP A 277 6.98 -5.58 -3.13
CA TRP A 277 6.62 -6.98 -3.07
C TRP A 277 5.33 -7.21 -2.26
N PRO A 278 4.36 -7.99 -2.77
CA PRO A 278 3.13 -8.29 -2.03
C PRO A 278 3.41 -8.88 -0.65
N GLY A 279 2.70 -8.37 0.36
CA GLY A 279 2.90 -8.72 1.77
C GLY A 279 3.91 -7.84 2.51
N GLN A 280 4.69 -7.02 1.80
CA GLN A 280 5.68 -6.13 2.40
C GLN A 280 5.01 -4.92 3.07
N TYR A 281 5.53 -4.50 4.22
CA TYR A 281 5.18 -3.22 4.83
C TYR A 281 5.96 -2.09 4.18
N VAL A 282 5.33 -0.93 4.04
CA VAL A 282 5.92 0.26 3.45
C VAL A 282 5.50 1.51 4.22
N ASN A 283 6.42 2.46 4.32
CA ASN A 283 6.10 3.82 4.76
C ASN A 283 5.44 4.57 3.61
N VAL A 284 4.25 5.06 3.86
CA VAL A 284 3.42 5.74 2.87
C VAL A 284 3.37 7.22 3.16
N ASN A 285 3.53 8.03 2.11
CA ASN A 285 3.40 9.49 2.18
C ASN A 285 2.38 9.94 1.14
N VAL A 286 1.25 10.47 1.60
CA VAL A 286 0.20 11.03 0.75
C VAL A 286 0.37 12.54 0.67
N THR A 287 0.64 13.08 -0.50
CA THR A 287 0.69 14.52 -0.72
C THR A 287 -0.72 15.03 -1.04
N LEU A 288 -1.34 15.75 -0.09
CA LEU A 288 -2.67 16.32 -0.24
C LEU A 288 -2.66 17.58 -1.10
N SER A 289 -1.70 18.46 -0.82
CA SER A 289 -1.45 19.69 -1.59
C SER A 289 -0.01 20.13 -1.42
N THR A 290 0.42 21.03 -2.26
CA THR A 290 1.71 21.71 -2.13
C THR A 290 1.48 23.18 -1.94
N GLU A 291 1.94 23.76 -0.84
CA GLU A 291 1.87 25.18 -0.55
C GLU A 291 3.11 25.87 -1.10
N PRO A 292 2.99 26.67 -2.19
CA PRO A 292 4.15 27.14 -2.92
C PRO A 292 4.96 28.20 -2.18
N ASN A 293 4.34 28.93 -1.24
CA ASN A 293 4.92 30.10 -0.57
C ASN A 293 4.88 29.98 0.95
N ALA A 294 5.08 28.79 1.49
CA ALA A 294 5.09 28.55 2.93
C ALA A 294 6.32 29.23 3.58
N ILE A 295 6.09 29.94 4.69
CA ILE A 295 7.15 30.52 5.52
C ILE A 295 7.66 29.41 6.45
N VAL A 296 8.94 29.12 6.38
CA VAL A 296 9.54 27.97 7.06
C VAL A 296 10.73 28.40 7.89
N VAL A 297 10.80 27.82 9.10
CA VAL A 297 11.94 27.95 10.02
C VAL A 297 12.35 26.56 10.50
N PRO A 298 13.63 26.36 10.91
CA PRO A 298 13.99 25.14 11.62
C PRO A 298 13.16 24.97 12.89
N SER A 299 12.66 23.74 13.16
CA SER A 299 11.81 23.48 14.33
C SER A 299 12.50 23.81 15.66
N LEU A 300 13.83 23.73 15.68
CA LEU A 300 14.66 24.12 16.82
C LEU A 300 14.56 25.63 17.18
N ALA A 301 14.18 26.48 16.25
CA ALA A 301 13.99 27.92 16.50
C ALA A 301 12.69 28.21 17.26
N VAL A 302 11.70 27.30 17.18
CA VAL A 302 10.39 27.51 17.81
C VAL A 302 10.45 27.11 19.27
N GLN A 303 10.11 28.07 20.15
CA GLN A 303 10.00 27.85 21.57
C GLN A 303 8.54 27.93 22.03
N THR A 304 8.21 27.17 23.08
CA THR A 304 6.86 27.17 23.66
C THR A 304 6.88 27.89 24.98
N GLY A 305 6.05 28.90 25.15
CA GLY A 305 5.90 29.69 26.39
C GLY A 305 4.46 29.68 26.88
N GLN A 306 4.21 30.39 27.97
CA GLN A 306 2.89 30.50 28.61
C GLN A 306 1.85 31.18 27.71
N GLN A 307 2.31 32.04 26.78
CA GLN A 307 1.44 32.78 25.84
C GLN A 307 1.37 32.15 24.44
N GLY A 308 1.90 30.94 24.28
CA GLY A 308 1.95 30.24 23.00
C GLY A 308 3.37 30.07 22.44
N SER A 309 3.48 29.74 21.16
CA SER A 309 4.79 29.56 20.50
C SER A 309 5.40 30.93 20.15
N TYR A 310 6.71 31.01 20.32
CA TYR A 310 7.48 32.23 20.02
C TYR A 310 8.84 31.88 19.42
N VAL A 311 9.47 32.87 18.81
CA VAL A 311 10.85 32.80 18.30
C VAL A 311 11.61 34.05 18.68
N PHE A 312 12.94 33.93 18.72
CA PHE A 312 13.81 35.08 18.81
C PHE A 312 14.27 35.51 17.42
N VAL A 313 13.88 36.71 17.00
CA VAL A 313 14.28 37.29 15.70
C VAL A 313 15.50 38.19 15.93
N VAL A 314 16.54 37.99 15.18
CA VAL A 314 17.75 38.84 15.23
C VAL A 314 17.54 40.06 14.35
N LYS A 315 17.67 41.26 14.97
CA LYS A 315 17.58 42.54 14.27
C LYS A 315 18.93 42.93 13.63
N PRO A 316 18.96 43.88 12.69
CA PRO A 316 20.21 44.36 12.09
C PRO A 316 21.23 44.94 13.06
N ASP A 317 20.76 45.43 14.22
CA ASP A 317 21.60 45.97 15.32
C ASP A 317 22.17 44.88 16.23
N GLN A 318 22.01 43.59 15.83
CA GLN A 318 22.43 42.42 16.59
C GLN A 318 21.73 42.28 17.97
N THR A 319 20.55 42.84 18.13
CA THR A 319 19.67 42.55 19.25
C THR A 319 18.60 41.55 18.88
N VAL A 320 18.09 40.79 19.86
CA VAL A 320 16.99 39.86 19.62
C VAL A 320 15.65 40.45 20.07
N ASP A 321 14.64 40.18 19.27
CA ASP A 321 13.24 40.50 19.56
C ASP A 321 12.46 39.21 19.80
N LEU A 322 11.67 39.14 20.87
CA LEU A 322 10.79 38.03 21.17
C LEU A 322 9.49 38.24 20.38
N ARG A 323 9.20 37.36 19.45
CA ARG A 323 8.01 37.49 18.61
C ARG A 323 7.12 36.24 18.72
N THR A 324 5.88 36.47 19.09
CA THR A 324 4.86 35.41 19.10
C THR A 324 4.52 34.99 17.68
N ILE A 325 4.46 33.69 17.45
CA ILE A 325 4.16 33.10 16.14
C ILE A 325 3.00 32.12 16.24
N ILE A 326 2.32 31.89 15.13
CA ILE A 326 1.37 30.80 15.00
C ILE A 326 1.99 29.75 14.08
N VAL A 327 2.35 28.60 14.68
CA VAL A 327 2.82 27.44 13.94
C VAL A 327 1.60 26.75 13.33
N GLU A 328 1.60 26.56 12.03
CA GLU A 328 0.53 25.86 11.32
C GLU A 328 0.73 24.35 11.42
N ARG A 329 1.95 23.90 11.13
CA ARG A 329 2.36 22.48 11.20
C ARG A 329 3.88 22.35 11.27
N THR A 330 4.32 21.19 11.75
CA THR A 330 5.74 20.80 11.70
C THR A 330 5.90 19.66 10.68
N SER A 331 6.92 19.73 9.83
CA SER A 331 7.25 18.73 8.82
C SER A 331 8.74 18.39 8.91
N GLY A 332 9.05 17.24 9.52
CA GLY A 332 10.42 16.83 9.81
C GLY A 332 11.11 17.82 10.78
N ASP A 333 12.25 18.32 10.37
CA ASP A 333 13.08 19.29 11.10
C ASP A 333 12.66 20.77 10.92
N GLN A 334 11.54 21.01 10.20
CA GLN A 334 11.08 22.36 9.88
C GLN A 334 9.65 22.60 10.33
N SER A 335 9.38 23.84 10.77
CA SER A 335 8.05 24.31 11.14
C SER A 335 7.54 25.32 10.13
N VAL A 336 6.31 25.11 9.64
CA VAL A 336 5.59 26.06 8.78
C VAL A 336 4.89 27.07 9.67
N ILE A 337 5.12 28.35 9.42
CA ILE A 337 4.61 29.46 10.20
C ILE A 337 3.47 30.13 9.45
N LYS A 338 2.31 30.21 10.10
CA LYS A 338 1.14 30.86 9.55
C LYS A 338 1.21 32.39 9.65
N THR A 339 1.65 32.88 10.80
CA THR A 339 1.76 34.34 11.08
C THR A 339 2.89 34.63 12.07
N GLY A 340 3.45 35.82 11.98
CA GLY A 340 4.43 36.34 12.95
C GLY A 340 5.85 36.48 12.40
N LEU A 341 6.15 35.95 11.20
CA LEU A 341 7.45 36.10 10.56
C LEU A 341 7.32 36.56 9.11
N THR A 342 8.35 37.24 8.62
CA THR A 342 8.50 37.63 7.22
C THR A 342 9.71 36.93 6.60
N PRO A 343 9.65 36.59 5.29
CA PRO A 343 10.78 35.98 4.59
C PRO A 343 12.02 36.92 4.65
N GLY A 344 13.19 36.31 4.86
CA GLY A 344 14.47 37.03 4.94
C GLY A 344 14.85 37.46 6.37
N GLU A 345 13.97 37.36 7.36
CA GLU A 345 14.35 37.53 8.76
C GLU A 345 15.29 36.41 9.22
N THR A 346 16.04 36.63 10.30
CA THR A 346 16.93 35.64 10.88
C THR A 346 16.41 35.24 12.25
N VAL A 347 16.23 33.93 12.51
CA VAL A 347 15.75 33.40 13.80
C VAL A 347 16.85 32.60 14.52
N VAL A 348 16.88 32.67 15.83
CA VAL A 348 17.83 31.94 16.65
C VAL A 348 17.42 30.47 16.74
N THR A 349 18.35 29.55 16.48
CA THR A 349 18.14 28.09 16.52
C THR A 349 18.80 27.42 17.71
N ASP A 350 19.82 28.07 18.32
CA ASP A 350 20.48 27.58 19.52
C ASP A 350 20.97 28.76 20.40
N GLY A 351 21.02 28.56 21.73
CA GLY A 351 21.39 29.57 22.69
C GLY A 351 20.22 30.36 23.31
N GLN A 352 18.96 30.00 22.97
CA GLN A 352 17.73 30.71 23.36
C GLN A 352 17.55 30.86 24.87
N LEU A 353 18.00 29.87 25.68
CA LEU A 353 17.83 29.85 27.14
C LEU A 353 18.48 31.07 27.89
N ARG A 354 19.37 31.78 27.24
CA ARG A 354 20.09 32.94 27.79
C ARG A 354 19.60 34.26 27.24
N LEU A 355 18.55 34.23 26.42
CA LEU A 355 18.05 35.40 25.71
C LEU A 355 16.79 35.97 26.36
N ASN A 356 16.78 37.28 26.46
CA ASN A 356 15.58 38.09 26.72
C ASN A 356 15.41 39.11 25.58
N ALA A 357 14.23 39.68 25.47
CA ALA A 357 14.00 40.75 24.47
C ALA A 357 15.01 41.88 24.68
N GLY A 358 15.66 42.32 23.59
CA GLY A 358 16.71 43.34 23.60
C GLY A 358 18.13 42.85 23.92
N THR A 359 18.34 41.58 24.19
CA THR A 359 19.69 41.01 24.43
C THR A 359 20.54 41.12 23.17
N ARG A 360 21.80 41.60 23.31
CA ARG A 360 22.76 41.57 22.20
C ARG A 360 23.28 40.18 21.93
N VAL A 361 23.33 39.76 20.69
CA VAL A 361 23.80 38.44 20.27
C VAL A 361 24.97 38.51 19.30
N SER A 362 25.80 37.49 19.33
CA SER A 362 26.85 37.24 18.33
C SER A 362 26.54 35.96 17.60
N ILE A 363 26.23 36.06 16.31
CA ILE A 363 25.91 34.90 15.47
C ILE A 363 27.16 34.10 15.24
N LYS A 364 27.23 32.88 15.77
CA LYS A 364 28.20 31.87 15.32
C LYS A 364 27.82 31.35 13.98
N LYS A 365 28.71 31.37 12.99
CA LYS A 365 28.50 30.62 11.75
C LYS A 365 28.43 29.14 12.10
N ASP A 366 27.33 28.51 11.70
CA ASP A 366 27.14 27.07 11.81
C ASP A 366 28.27 26.37 11.05
N VAL A 367 29.14 25.66 11.76
CA VAL A 367 30.05 24.70 11.15
C VAL A 367 29.22 23.43 11.03
N PRO A 368 28.86 22.96 9.81
CA PRO A 368 28.04 21.76 9.67
C PRO A 368 28.73 20.61 10.42
N ALA A 369 28.03 20.02 11.38
CA ALA A 369 28.49 18.85 12.09
C ALA A 369 28.88 17.77 11.06
N LYS A 370 30.17 17.42 11.06
CA LYS A 370 30.72 16.33 10.26
C LYS A 370 29.94 15.08 10.58
N ALA A 371 29.22 14.55 9.60
CA ALA A 371 28.56 13.26 9.71
C ALA A 371 29.64 12.24 10.10
N THR A 372 29.53 11.72 11.31
CA THR A 372 30.33 10.58 11.76
C THR A 372 29.76 9.36 11.08
N SER A 373 30.62 8.70 10.33
CA SER A 373 30.42 7.47 9.57
C SER A 373 29.88 6.33 10.44
#